data_bfbf4ddb1a8ec536659e1e1450315f9c
#
_entry.id   bfbf4ddb1a8ec536659e1e1450315f9c
#
_cell.length_a   1.000
_cell.length_b   1.000
_cell.length_c   1.000
_cell.angle_alpha   90.00
_cell.angle_beta   90.00
_cell.angle_gamma   90.00
#
_symmetry.space_group_name_H-M   'P 1'
#
loop_
_entity.id
_entity.type
_entity.pdbx_description
1 polymer ?
#
loop_
_entity_poly.entity_id
_entity_poly.type
_entity_poly.pdbx_seq_one_letter_code
_entity_poly.pdbx_strand_id
1 'polypeptide(L)'
;MIRPVKTYEECRDFVSGFQEDPSFSDPMLSSDEQLQCNLVRPIESPDQYCVFGVYHEETLIGLFAFLVIRDEQYMEMLAGLSHEKSAYLEALQYLKQHLPGYGIDFVFNPGNCLLREQLHLRKADFEPEQQKMMLEAPAPDMDTTGIVPLSDQYAEQYCAIHNKDMYWTGEKVVQAQDRFHTFLAIRDGRVVGYIDVTRTFKENEPFDLLVLEEYRRMGYGRKLLAKALEVNAPNA
;
A
#
# COMPACT_ATOMS: atom_id res chain seq x y z
N MET A 1 2.94 -19.22 20.88
CA MET A 1 4.40 -19.33 20.48
C MET A 1 4.56 -18.68 19.12
N ILE A 2 5.64 -17.86 18.93
CA ILE A 2 5.92 -17.22 17.63
C ILE A 2 7.12 -17.86 16.96
N ARG A 3 6.99 -18.18 15.65
CA ARG A 3 8.07 -18.76 14.84
C ARG A 3 8.10 -18.08 13.46
N PRO A 4 9.31 -17.84 12.87
CA PRO A 4 9.43 -17.41 11.49
C PRO A 4 8.78 -18.43 10.54
N VAL A 5 8.07 -17.97 9.52
CA VAL A 5 7.61 -18.79 8.41
C VAL A 5 8.71 -18.83 7.36
N LYS A 6 9.14 -20.02 6.95
CA LYS A 6 10.28 -20.21 6.05
C LYS A 6 9.89 -20.53 4.62
N THR A 7 8.70 -21.09 4.42
CA THR A 7 8.17 -21.43 3.10
C THR A 7 6.68 -21.13 3.05
N TYR A 8 6.18 -20.78 1.87
CA TYR A 8 4.74 -20.55 1.68
C TYR A 8 3.90 -21.81 1.96
N GLU A 9 4.46 -22.99 1.70
CA GLU A 9 3.80 -24.27 2.00
C GLU A 9 3.39 -24.41 3.47
N GLU A 10 4.17 -23.84 4.41
CA GLU A 10 3.88 -23.92 5.85
C GLU A 10 2.59 -23.18 6.25
N CYS A 11 2.13 -22.24 5.42
CA CYS A 11 0.96 -21.43 5.71
C CYS A 11 -0.10 -21.41 4.60
N ARG A 12 0.08 -22.14 3.51
CA ARG A 12 -0.82 -22.15 2.34
C ARG A 12 -2.28 -22.39 2.72
N ASP A 13 -2.56 -23.47 3.44
CA ASP A 13 -3.93 -23.85 3.79
C ASP A 13 -4.57 -22.80 4.72
N PHE A 14 -3.77 -22.22 5.62
CA PHE A 14 -4.21 -21.15 6.48
C PHE A 14 -4.61 -19.91 5.67
N VAL A 15 -3.76 -19.48 4.73
CA VAL A 15 -4.03 -18.32 3.85
C VAL A 15 -5.25 -18.58 2.96
N SER A 16 -5.37 -19.77 2.38
CA SER A 16 -6.52 -20.13 1.54
C SER A 16 -7.84 -20.03 2.30
N GLY A 17 -7.86 -20.45 3.57
CA GLY A 17 -9.05 -20.30 4.42
C GLY A 17 -9.51 -18.86 4.59
N PHE A 18 -8.59 -17.90 4.62
CA PHE A 18 -8.92 -16.48 4.67
C PHE A 18 -9.37 -15.89 3.32
N GLN A 19 -8.80 -16.35 2.21
CA GLN A 19 -9.21 -15.93 0.87
C GLN A 19 -10.64 -16.36 0.53
N GLU A 20 -11.09 -17.49 1.09
CA GLU A 20 -12.45 -18.00 0.91
C GLU A 20 -13.49 -17.33 1.82
N ASP A 21 -13.05 -16.55 2.82
CA ASP A 21 -13.95 -15.83 3.74
C ASP A 21 -14.26 -14.42 3.22
N PRO A 22 -15.47 -14.15 2.69
CA PRO A 22 -15.83 -12.84 2.17
C PRO A 22 -15.81 -11.72 3.23
N SER A 23 -15.90 -12.07 4.51
CA SER A 23 -15.88 -11.12 5.64
C SER A 23 -14.46 -10.66 5.99
N PHE A 24 -13.45 -11.36 5.47
CA PHE A 24 -12.04 -11.15 5.80
C PHE A 24 -11.16 -10.91 4.57
N SER A 25 -11.72 -10.36 3.49
CA SER A 25 -10.91 -10.04 2.32
C SER A 25 -9.83 -9.00 2.69
N ASP A 26 -8.55 -9.42 2.65
CA ASP A 26 -7.43 -8.54 2.90
C ASP A 26 -7.09 -7.77 1.61
N PRO A 27 -7.09 -6.43 1.62
CA PRO A 27 -6.79 -5.64 0.43
C PRO A 27 -5.39 -5.88 -0.13
N MET A 28 -4.45 -6.31 0.72
CA MET A 28 -3.06 -6.61 0.35
C MET A 28 -2.88 -8.02 -0.23
N LEU A 29 -3.91 -8.86 -0.22
CA LEU A 29 -3.89 -10.25 -0.70
C LEU A 29 -5.02 -10.55 -1.69
N SER A 30 -5.58 -9.52 -2.33
CA SER A 30 -6.80 -9.61 -3.14
C SER A 30 -6.59 -10.25 -4.53
N SER A 31 -5.35 -10.45 -4.98
CA SER A 31 -4.99 -11.12 -6.23
C SER A 31 -3.78 -12.03 -6.06
N ASP A 32 -3.57 -12.95 -7.02
CA ASP A 32 -2.38 -13.81 -7.03
C ASP A 32 -1.08 -12.99 -7.07
N GLU A 33 -1.06 -11.87 -7.79
CA GLU A 33 0.09 -10.97 -7.85
C GLU A 33 0.35 -10.34 -6.49
N GLN A 34 -0.68 -9.86 -5.81
CA GLN A 34 -0.54 -9.29 -4.47
C GLN A 34 -0.11 -10.34 -3.46
N LEU A 35 -0.64 -11.55 -3.54
CA LEU A 35 -0.19 -12.67 -2.72
C LEU A 35 1.31 -12.94 -2.92
N GLN A 36 1.77 -12.95 -4.17
CA GLN A 36 3.20 -13.11 -4.49
C GLN A 36 4.04 -11.97 -3.92
N CYS A 37 3.62 -10.72 -4.09
CA CYS A 37 4.38 -9.55 -3.65
C CYS A 37 4.36 -9.36 -2.13
N ASN A 38 3.23 -9.63 -1.48
CA ASN A 38 3.01 -9.25 -0.08
C ASN A 38 3.17 -10.41 0.90
N LEU A 39 3.28 -11.66 0.42
CA LEU A 39 3.50 -12.80 1.29
C LEU A 39 4.62 -13.75 0.80
N VAL A 40 4.56 -14.24 -0.44
CA VAL A 40 5.53 -15.24 -0.92
C VAL A 40 6.93 -14.65 -1.00
N ARG A 41 7.11 -13.53 -1.70
CA ARG A 41 8.39 -12.83 -1.77
C ARG A 41 8.92 -12.40 -0.40
N PRO A 42 8.11 -11.84 0.52
CA PRO A 42 8.53 -11.60 1.90
C PRO A 42 9.09 -12.80 2.63
N ILE A 43 8.50 -13.98 2.49
CA ILE A 43 9.02 -15.22 3.07
C ILE A 43 10.40 -15.57 2.51
N GLU A 44 10.62 -15.36 1.21
CA GLU A 44 11.87 -15.67 0.51
C GLU A 44 12.97 -14.61 0.73
N SER A 45 12.63 -13.45 1.28
CA SER A 45 13.56 -12.31 1.42
C SER A 45 13.61 -11.76 2.86
N PRO A 46 14.08 -12.57 3.84
CA PRO A 46 14.03 -12.23 5.27
C PRO A 46 14.91 -11.03 5.66
N ASP A 47 15.82 -10.58 4.80
CA ASP A 47 16.65 -9.39 5.05
C ASP A 47 15.84 -8.08 4.99
N GLN A 48 14.81 -8.04 4.16
CA GLN A 48 13.95 -6.88 3.94
C GLN A 48 12.58 -7.01 4.62
N TYR A 49 12.20 -8.23 4.98
CA TYR A 49 10.86 -8.51 5.49
C TYR A 49 10.92 -9.28 6.82
N CYS A 50 9.85 -9.16 7.59
CA CYS A 50 9.64 -9.92 8.81
C CYS A 50 8.34 -10.73 8.66
N VAL A 51 8.45 -12.05 8.46
CA VAL A 51 7.29 -12.93 8.33
C VAL A 51 7.31 -13.98 9.44
N PHE A 52 6.21 -14.05 10.21
CA PHE A 52 6.10 -15.00 11.31
C PHE A 52 4.67 -15.50 11.50
N GLY A 53 4.58 -16.72 12.02
CA GLY A 53 3.34 -17.33 12.47
C GLY A 53 3.21 -17.28 13.99
N VAL A 54 2.00 -17.09 14.48
CA VAL A 54 1.60 -17.30 15.87
C VAL A 54 0.96 -18.68 15.97
N TYR A 55 1.46 -19.50 16.88
CA TYR A 55 1.02 -20.88 17.05
C TYR A 55 0.47 -21.11 18.45
N HIS A 56 -0.64 -21.83 18.53
CA HIS A 56 -1.13 -22.45 19.74
C HIS A 56 -0.86 -23.96 19.63
N GLU A 57 0.04 -24.45 20.48
CA GLU A 57 0.67 -25.76 20.31
C GLU A 57 1.35 -25.84 18.93
N GLU A 58 0.91 -26.71 18.03
CA GLU A 58 1.41 -26.85 16.65
C GLU A 58 0.48 -26.22 15.60
N THR A 59 -0.67 -25.67 16.03
CA THR A 59 -1.65 -25.07 15.13
C THR A 59 -1.32 -23.61 14.86
N LEU A 60 -1.19 -23.23 13.60
CA LEU A 60 -1.06 -21.84 13.17
C LEU A 60 -2.38 -21.11 13.41
N ILE A 61 -2.37 -20.08 14.25
CA ILE A 61 -3.55 -19.28 14.60
C ILE A 61 -3.46 -17.83 14.11
N GLY A 62 -2.29 -17.41 13.63
CA GLY A 62 -2.10 -16.09 13.06
C GLY A 62 -0.87 -16.03 12.18
N LEU A 63 -0.95 -15.30 11.08
CA LEU A 63 0.12 -15.07 10.12
C LEU A 63 0.31 -13.57 9.89
N PHE A 64 1.56 -13.10 10.01
CA PHE A 64 1.90 -11.70 9.90
C PHE A 64 3.12 -11.51 9.01
N ALA A 65 3.01 -10.57 8.08
CA ALA A 65 4.10 -10.18 7.18
C ALA A 65 4.27 -8.66 7.18
N PHE A 66 5.50 -8.20 7.29
CA PHE A 66 5.85 -6.78 7.32
C PHE A 66 7.04 -6.52 6.40
N LEU A 67 6.96 -5.42 5.63
CA LEU A 67 8.13 -4.76 5.08
C LEU A 67 8.87 -4.06 6.21
N VAL A 68 10.22 -4.13 6.23
CA VAL A 68 11.03 -3.52 7.29
C VAL A 68 12.11 -2.63 6.66
N ILE A 69 12.00 -1.33 6.87
CA ILE A 69 12.97 -0.33 6.43
C ILE A 69 13.81 0.10 7.63
N ARG A 70 14.97 -0.56 7.78
CA ARG A 70 15.79 -0.46 9.00
C ARG A 70 16.36 0.92 9.24
N ASP A 71 16.85 1.57 8.18
CA ASP A 71 17.49 2.88 8.26
C ASP A 71 16.51 4.00 8.67
N GLU A 72 15.21 3.79 8.41
CA GLU A 72 14.14 4.72 8.76
C GLU A 72 13.37 4.32 10.02
N GLN A 73 13.69 3.16 10.61
CA GLN A 73 12.93 2.56 11.70
C GLN A 73 11.41 2.50 11.39
N TYR A 74 11.08 2.07 10.17
CA TYR A 74 9.72 2.03 9.66
C TYR A 74 9.35 0.61 9.22
N MET A 75 8.08 0.27 9.40
CA MET A 75 7.47 -0.99 8.95
C MET A 75 6.13 -0.73 8.32
N GLU A 76 5.77 -1.58 7.36
CA GLU A 76 4.43 -1.62 6.78
C GLU A 76 3.90 -3.04 6.87
N MET A 77 2.68 -3.21 7.38
CA MET A 77 2.02 -4.52 7.41
C MET A 77 1.52 -4.89 6.02
N LEU A 78 2.05 -5.98 5.49
CA LEU A 78 1.66 -6.55 4.19
C LEU A 78 0.59 -7.64 4.32
N ALA A 79 0.56 -8.34 5.45
CA ALA A 79 -0.47 -9.30 5.80
C ALA A 79 -0.63 -9.39 7.32
N GLY A 80 -1.88 -9.49 7.78
CA GLY A 80 -2.20 -9.65 9.20
C GLY A 80 -3.46 -10.50 9.37
N LEU A 81 -3.29 -11.83 9.29
CA LEU A 81 -4.38 -12.80 9.22
C LEU A 81 -4.55 -13.54 10.54
N SER A 82 -5.69 -13.39 11.18
CA SER A 82 -6.12 -14.24 12.30
C SER A 82 -7.60 -14.07 12.61
N HIS A 83 -8.27 -15.14 13.00
CA HIS A 83 -9.60 -15.12 13.63
C HIS A 83 -9.50 -15.08 15.17
N GLU A 84 -8.28 -15.02 15.72
CA GLU A 84 -8.06 -15.02 17.18
C GLU A 84 -7.44 -13.73 17.67
N LYS A 85 -8.07 -13.12 18.67
CA LYS A 85 -7.57 -11.92 19.34
C LYS A 85 -6.19 -12.13 19.97
N SER A 86 -5.94 -13.32 20.50
CA SER A 86 -4.65 -13.70 21.12
C SER A 86 -3.50 -13.60 20.13
N ALA A 87 -3.70 -13.97 18.87
CA ALA A 87 -2.68 -13.91 17.85
C ALA A 87 -2.23 -12.45 17.56
N TYR A 88 -3.18 -11.52 17.47
CA TYR A 88 -2.84 -10.08 17.32
C TYR A 88 -2.11 -9.53 18.55
N LEU A 89 -2.54 -9.93 19.76
CA LEU A 89 -1.86 -9.52 20.99
C LEU A 89 -0.40 -9.97 21.01
N GLU A 90 -0.16 -11.27 20.74
CA GLU A 90 1.17 -11.84 20.72
C GLU A 90 2.03 -11.23 19.61
N ALA A 91 1.47 -11.03 18.39
CA ALA A 91 2.18 -10.41 17.28
C ALA A 91 2.65 -9.00 17.59
N LEU A 92 1.77 -8.13 18.09
CA LEU A 92 2.10 -6.75 18.44
C LEU A 92 3.09 -6.67 19.62
N GLN A 93 2.99 -7.60 20.59
CA GLN A 93 3.95 -7.69 21.67
C GLN A 93 5.33 -8.15 21.17
N TYR A 94 5.37 -9.11 20.26
CA TYR A 94 6.60 -9.59 19.62
C TYR A 94 7.31 -8.45 18.88
N LEU A 95 6.58 -7.69 18.03
CA LEU A 95 7.14 -6.54 17.32
C LEU A 95 7.72 -5.51 18.28
N LYS A 96 6.99 -5.15 19.34
CA LYS A 96 7.47 -4.20 20.35
C LYS A 96 8.75 -4.66 21.04
N GLN A 97 8.94 -5.96 21.24
CA GLN A 97 10.12 -6.52 21.89
C GLN A 97 11.33 -6.62 20.96
N HIS A 98 11.12 -6.97 19.69
CA HIS A 98 12.21 -7.27 18.75
C HIS A 98 12.56 -6.09 17.85
N LEU A 99 11.62 -5.17 17.62
CA LEU A 99 11.77 -3.96 16.79
C LEU A 99 11.27 -2.73 17.56
N PRO A 100 11.89 -2.42 18.72
CA PRO A 100 11.45 -1.27 19.51
C PRO A 100 11.75 0.04 18.80
N GLY A 101 10.80 0.99 18.84
CA GLY A 101 10.97 2.32 18.25
C GLY A 101 10.60 2.43 16.77
N TYR A 102 10.21 1.32 16.12
CA TYR A 102 9.72 1.38 14.74
C TYR A 102 8.32 1.99 14.68
N GLY A 103 8.11 2.91 13.73
CA GLY A 103 6.79 3.29 13.25
C GLY A 103 6.20 2.16 12.42
N ILE A 104 4.90 1.88 12.56
CA ILE A 104 4.26 0.78 11.83
C ILE A 104 2.96 1.28 11.20
N ASP A 105 2.85 1.19 9.88
CA ASP A 105 1.62 1.40 9.15
C ASP A 105 0.87 0.08 8.97
N PHE A 106 -0.44 0.12 9.20
CA PHE A 106 -1.34 -1.02 9.08
C PHE A 106 -2.38 -0.74 8.00
N VAL A 107 -2.31 -1.49 6.90
CA VAL A 107 -3.35 -1.52 5.87
C VAL A 107 -4.16 -2.79 6.07
N PHE A 108 -5.47 -2.67 6.29
CA PHE A 108 -6.32 -3.82 6.57
C PHE A 108 -7.80 -3.55 6.26
N ASN A 109 -8.59 -4.60 6.07
CA ASN A 109 -10.03 -4.48 5.88
C ASN A 109 -10.69 -3.95 7.16
N PRO A 110 -11.55 -2.91 7.10
CA PRO A 110 -12.29 -2.41 8.25
C PRO A 110 -13.12 -3.47 8.98
N GLY A 111 -13.50 -4.55 8.29
CA GLY A 111 -14.18 -5.71 8.88
C GLY A 111 -13.29 -6.54 9.81
N ASN A 112 -11.96 -6.38 9.78
CA ASN A 112 -11.05 -7.00 10.74
C ASN A 112 -11.13 -6.28 12.10
N CYS A 113 -12.26 -6.50 12.77
CA CYS A 113 -12.55 -5.86 14.05
C CYS A 113 -11.55 -6.22 15.16
N LEU A 114 -10.95 -7.41 15.08
CA LEU A 114 -9.98 -7.87 16.08
C LEU A 114 -8.68 -7.06 16.03
N LEU A 115 -8.13 -6.86 14.84
CA LEU A 115 -6.95 -5.99 14.66
C LEU A 115 -7.29 -4.54 15.03
N ARG A 116 -8.40 -4.03 14.51
CA ARG A 116 -8.85 -2.65 14.79
C ARG A 116 -8.98 -2.37 16.30
N GLU A 117 -9.56 -3.30 17.07
CA GLU A 117 -9.64 -3.19 18.54
C GLU A 117 -8.23 -3.10 19.16
N GLN A 118 -7.29 -3.94 18.71
CA GLN A 118 -5.94 -3.94 19.26
C GLN A 118 -5.16 -2.66 18.95
N LEU A 119 -5.39 -2.07 17.78
CA LEU A 119 -4.79 -0.79 17.41
C LEU A 119 -5.38 0.37 18.20
N HIS A 120 -6.72 0.41 18.40
CA HIS A 120 -7.37 1.40 19.28
C HIS A 120 -6.86 1.35 20.72
N LEU A 121 -6.69 0.16 21.28
CA LEU A 121 -6.14 -0.01 22.64
C LEU A 121 -4.71 0.53 22.77
N ARG A 122 -3.97 0.62 21.67
CA ARG A 122 -2.60 1.15 21.60
C ARG A 122 -2.56 2.61 21.17
N LYS A 123 -3.73 3.23 20.98
CA LYS A 123 -3.86 4.63 20.55
C LYS A 123 -3.20 4.89 19.18
N ALA A 124 -3.34 3.93 18.25
CA ALA A 124 -2.95 4.16 16.88
C ALA A 124 -3.82 5.27 16.27
N ASP A 125 -3.23 6.08 15.41
CA ASP A 125 -3.94 7.04 14.58
C ASP A 125 -4.63 6.29 13.44
N PHE A 126 -5.85 6.69 13.09
CA PHE A 126 -6.63 6.06 12.02
C PHE A 126 -6.94 7.08 10.94
N GLU A 127 -6.54 6.76 9.73
CA GLU A 127 -6.95 7.47 8.55
C GLU A 127 -8.43 7.15 8.19
N PRO A 128 -9.11 8.03 7.45
CA PRO A 128 -10.44 7.71 6.91
C PRO A 128 -10.43 6.42 6.07
N GLU A 129 -11.50 5.64 6.20
CA GLU A 129 -11.66 4.42 5.40
C GLU A 129 -11.63 4.76 3.91
N GLN A 130 -10.86 3.99 3.15
CA GLN A 130 -10.71 4.14 1.71
C GLN A 130 -11.40 2.97 0.99
N GLN A 131 -11.93 3.24 -0.19
CA GLN A 131 -12.50 2.22 -1.05
C GLN A 131 -11.55 1.95 -2.23
N LYS A 132 -11.06 0.71 -2.33
CA LYS A 132 -10.36 0.26 -3.54
C LYS A 132 -11.36 0.12 -4.68
N MET A 133 -11.07 0.75 -5.80
CA MET A 133 -11.87 0.67 -7.02
C MET A 133 -11.04 -0.01 -8.12
N MET A 134 -11.68 -0.91 -8.87
CA MET A 134 -11.08 -1.58 -10.02
C MET A 134 -11.79 -1.10 -11.30
N LEU A 135 -11.01 -0.87 -12.36
CA LEU A 135 -11.54 -0.61 -13.68
C LEU A 135 -11.71 -1.95 -14.42
N GLU A 136 -12.95 -2.37 -14.63
CA GLU A 136 -13.27 -3.65 -15.28
C GLU A 136 -13.54 -3.53 -16.79
N ALA A 137 -13.56 -2.30 -17.29
CA ALA A 137 -13.82 -2.01 -18.71
C ALA A 137 -12.68 -1.22 -19.33
N PRO A 138 -12.47 -1.29 -20.65
CA PRO A 138 -11.50 -0.44 -21.33
C PRO A 138 -11.72 1.03 -20.97
N ALA A 139 -10.62 1.74 -20.69
CA ALA A 139 -10.68 3.16 -20.40
C ALA A 139 -11.29 3.91 -21.59
N PRO A 140 -12.27 4.79 -21.37
CA PRO A 140 -12.80 5.62 -22.45
C PRO A 140 -11.72 6.58 -22.95
N ASP A 141 -11.80 6.95 -24.23
CA ASP A 141 -10.96 8.02 -24.79
C ASP A 141 -11.26 9.33 -24.04
N MET A 142 -10.27 9.85 -23.34
CA MET A 142 -10.40 11.03 -22.51
C MET A 142 -9.30 12.07 -22.82
N ASP A 143 -9.65 13.35 -22.64
CA ASP A 143 -8.72 14.45 -22.85
C ASP A 143 -7.60 14.46 -21.79
N THR A 144 -6.36 14.24 -22.23
CA THR A 144 -5.13 14.34 -21.42
C THR A 144 -4.31 15.59 -21.78
N THR A 145 -4.85 16.52 -22.57
CA THR A 145 -4.14 17.73 -23.01
C THR A 145 -3.69 18.58 -21.83
N GLY A 146 -2.41 18.96 -21.82
CA GLY A 146 -1.80 19.77 -20.75
C GLY A 146 -1.34 18.96 -19.54
N ILE A 147 -1.39 17.63 -19.62
CA ILE A 147 -0.77 16.74 -18.64
C ILE A 147 0.59 16.29 -19.19
N VAL A 148 1.64 16.52 -18.43
CA VAL A 148 3.02 16.22 -18.83
C VAL A 148 3.68 15.27 -17.81
N PRO A 149 4.64 14.43 -18.22
CA PRO A 149 5.40 13.65 -17.26
C PRO A 149 6.25 14.56 -16.37
N LEU A 150 6.53 14.10 -15.15
CA LEU A 150 7.48 14.74 -14.24
C LEU A 150 8.85 14.84 -14.92
N SER A 151 9.47 16.00 -14.81
CA SER A 151 10.82 16.29 -15.29
C SER A 151 11.56 17.18 -14.31
N ASP A 152 12.88 17.27 -14.44
CA ASP A 152 13.73 18.10 -13.56
C ASP A 152 13.25 19.56 -13.48
N GLN A 153 12.71 20.09 -14.58
CA GLN A 153 12.15 21.44 -14.66
C GLN A 153 11.05 21.69 -13.63
N TYR A 154 10.27 20.67 -13.29
CA TYR A 154 9.10 20.79 -12.41
C TYR A 154 9.26 20.08 -11.07
N ALA A 155 10.39 19.39 -10.83
CA ALA A 155 10.59 18.57 -9.64
C ALA A 155 10.44 19.37 -8.33
N GLU A 156 11.02 20.59 -8.27
CA GLU A 156 10.91 21.46 -7.09
C GLU A 156 9.44 21.88 -6.84
N GLN A 157 8.72 22.27 -7.89
CA GLN A 157 7.31 22.67 -7.77
C GLN A 157 6.42 21.49 -7.36
N TYR A 158 6.70 20.28 -7.90
CA TYR A 158 6.00 19.06 -7.53
C TYR A 158 6.21 18.73 -6.05
N CYS A 159 7.46 18.68 -5.57
CA CYS A 159 7.77 18.40 -4.16
C CYS A 159 7.13 19.44 -3.22
N ALA A 160 7.01 20.71 -3.64
CA ALA A 160 6.42 21.76 -2.84
C ALA A 160 4.91 21.56 -2.57
N ILE A 161 4.19 20.96 -3.52
CA ILE A 161 2.73 20.71 -3.40
C ILE A 161 2.39 19.28 -3.02
N HIS A 162 3.36 18.36 -3.04
CA HIS A 162 3.14 16.95 -2.71
C HIS A 162 2.73 16.80 -1.25
N ASN A 163 1.89 15.79 -0.98
CA ASN A 163 1.49 15.42 0.37
C ASN A 163 2.72 15.00 1.20
N LYS A 164 2.88 15.61 2.38
CA LYS A 164 4.02 15.39 3.27
C LYS A 164 3.71 14.43 4.43
N ASP A 165 2.44 14.08 4.59
CA ASP A 165 1.95 13.26 5.69
C ASP A 165 1.94 11.75 5.34
N MET A 166 2.62 11.38 4.25
CA MET A 166 2.71 9.99 3.80
C MET A 166 4.18 9.54 3.64
N TYR A 167 4.40 8.23 3.66
CA TYR A 167 5.75 7.66 3.50
C TYR A 167 6.43 8.10 2.19
N TRP A 168 5.70 8.01 1.06
CA TRP A 168 6.20 8.43 -0.24
C TRP A 168 6.01 9.94 -0.41
N THR A 169 6.96 10.72 0.12
CA THR A 169 6.99 12.17 -0.13
C THR A 169 7.41 12.49 -1.56
N GLY A 170 7.17 13.70 -2.04
CA GLY A 170 7.56 14.12 -3.38
C GLY A 170 9.03 13.89 -3.69
N GLU A 171 9.92 14.13 -2.70
CA GLU A 171 11.36 13.91 -2.83
C GLU A 171 11.70 12.42 -3.02
N LYS A 172 11.02 11.52 -2.29
CA LYS A 172 11.20 10.08 -2.43
C LYS A 172 10.67 9.58 -3.78
N VAL A 173 9.53 10.09 -4.23
CA VAL A 173 8.96 9.73 -5.55
C VAL A 173 9.89 10.19 -6.69
N VAL A 174 10.43 11.41 -6.62
CA VAL A 174 11.42 11.90 -7.59
C VAL A 174 12.65 10.98 -7.68
N GLN A 175 13.10 10.41 -6.56
CA GLN A 175 14.22 9.48 -6.52
C GLN A 175 13.88 8.05 -6.96
N ALA A 176 12.60 7.69 -6.93
CA ALA A 176 12.08 6.35 -7.20
C ALA A 176 11.25 6.29 -8.50
N GLN A 177 11.66 6.96 -9.57
CA GLN A 177 10.94 6.98 -10.86
C GLN A 177 10.88 5.62 -11.57
N ASP A 178 11.67 4.66 -11.14
CA ASP A 178 11.55 3.26 -11.53
C ASP A 178 10.30 2.59 -10.95
N ARG A 179 9.73 3.12 -9.87
CA ARG A 179 8.53 2.63 -9.18
C ARG A 179 7.26 3.39 -9.51
N PHE A 180 7.37 4.62 -10.01
CA PHE A 180 6.24 5.50 -10.28
C PHE A 180 6.26 6.09 -11.68
N HIS A 181 5.07 6.23 -12.26
CA HIS A 181 4.78 7.18 -13.32
C HIS A 181 4.12 8.40 -12.70
N THR A 182 4.83 9.52 -12.69
CA THR A 182 4.30 10.80 -12.18
C THR A 182 3.92 11.71 -13.32
N PHE A 183 2.70 12.24 -13.30
CA PHE A 183 2.19 13.21 -14.27
C PHE A 183 1.74 14.48 -13.59
N LEU A 184 1.96 15.60 -14.28
CA LEU A 184 1.71 16.94 -13.77
C LEU A 184 0.68 17.66 -14.64
N ALA A 185 -0.24 18.36 -14.01
CA ALA A 185 -1.09 19.34 -14.65
C ALA A 185 -0.38 20.71 -14.59
N ILE A 186 -0.12 21.29 -15.77
CA ILE A 186 0.59 22.58 -15.87
C ILE A 186 -0.37 23.65 -16.35
N ARG A 187 -0.34 24.82 -15.68
CA ARG A 187 -1.01 26.03 -16.12
C ARG A 187 -0.08 27.24 -15.97
N ASP A 188 0.13 27.97 -17.06
CA ASP A 188 0.97 29.17 -17.10
C ASP A 188 2.38 28.95 -16.52
N GLY A 189 2.98 27.76 -16.80
CA GLY A 189 4.31 27.38 -16.31
C GLY A 189 4.35 26.92 -14.85
N ARG A 190 3.20 26.83 -14.18
CA ARG A 190 3.08 26.37 -12.79
C ARG A 190 2.46 24.99 -12.69
N VAL A 191 2.99 24.16 -11.80
CA VAL A 191 2.36 22.90 -11.42
C VAL A 191 1.12 23.19 -10.57
N VAL A 192 -0.05 22.76 -11.04
CA VAL A 192 -1.34 23.01 -10.38
C VAL A 192 -1.98 21.72 -9.86
N GLY A 193 -1.38 20.56 -10.15
CA GLY A 193 -1.80 19.25 -9.66
C GLY A 193 -0.88 18.18 -10.18
N TYR A 194 -0.99 17.00 -9.57
CA TYR A 194 -0.21 15.82 -9.96
C TYR A 194 -1.01 14.54 -9.77
N ILE A 195 -0.51 13.46 -10.36
CA ILE A 195 -0.91 12.08 -10.07
C ILE A 195 0.34 11.20 -10.10
N ASP A 196 0.49 10.38 -9.06
CA ASP A 196 1.48 9.33 -8.99
C ASP A 196 0.79 7.98 -9.23
N VAL A 197 1.33 7.21 -10.16
CA VAL A 197 0.81 5.90 -10.55
C VAL A 197 1.90 4.88 -10.33
N THR A 198 1.62 3.78 -9.65
CA THR A 198 2.58 2.69 -9.49
C THR A 198 2.99 2.12 -10.85
N ARG A 199 4.22 1.63 -10.97
CA ARG A 199 4.80 1.19 -12.25
C ARG A 199 5.28 -0.26 -12.26
N THR A 200 5.46 -0.84 -11.10
CA THR A 200 6.13 -2.14 -10.95
C THR A 200 5.19 -3.34 -10.98
N PHE A 201 3.88 -3.10 -11.04
CA PHE A 201 2.86 -4.13 -11.02
C PHE A 201 2.26 -4.33 -12.41
N LYS A 202 1.70 -5.50 -12.65
CA LYS A 202 0.86 -5.76 -13.82
C LYS A 202 -0.37 -4.87 -13.80
N GLU A 203 -0.99 -4.74 -12.62
CA GLU A 203 -2.11 -3.85 -12.35
C GLU A 203 -1.58 -2.66 -11.54
N ASN A 204 -1.19 -1.58 -12.25
CA ASN A 204 -0.75 -0.37 -11.59
C ASN A 204 -1.93 0.48 -11.13
N GLU A 205 -1.75 1.18 -10.02
CA GLU A 205 -2.81 1.99 -9.42
C GLU A 205 -2.41 3.45 -9.25
N PRO A 206 -3.35 4.39 -9.35
CA PRO A 206 -3.17 5.75 -8.88
C PRO A 206 -2.91 5.73 -7.37
N PHE A 207 -1.70 6.08 -6.98
CA PHE A 207 -1.25 6.05 -5.59
C PHE A 207 -1.61 7.33 -4.85
N ASP A 208 -1.33 8.48 -5.46
CA ASP A 208 -1.70 9.79 -4.93
C ASP A 208 -2.13 10.73 -6.04
N LEU A 209 -3.14 11.56 -5.79
CA LEU A 209 -3.67 12.57 -6.71
C LEU A 209 -4.02 13.84 -5.96
N LEU A 210 -3.44 14.96 -6.37
CA LEU A 210 -3.75 16.27 -5.83
C LEU A 210 -4.01 17.27 -6.94
N VAL A 211 -5.00 18.14 -6.72
CA VAL A 211 -5.18 19.40 -7.47
C VAL A 211 -5.31 20.52 -6.46
N LEU A 212 -4.49 21.58 -6.62
CA LEU A 212 -4.52 22.77 -5.78
C LEU A 212 -5.94 23.34 -5.73
N GLU A 213 -6.37 23.81 -4.57
CA GLU A 213 -7.75 24.19 -4.29
C GLU A 213 -8.29 25.21 -5.30
N GLU A 214 -7.51 26.24 -5.61
CA GLU A 214 -7.87 27.30 -6.54
C GLU A 214 -8.03 26.83 -8.00
N TYR A 215 -7.57 25.60 -8.33
CA TYR A 215 -7.68 24.97 -9.66
C TYR A 215 -8.66 23.80 -9.70
N ARG A 216 -9.33 23.49 -8.57
CA ARG A 216 -10.35 22.45 -8.52
C ARG A 216 -11.56 22.83 -9.36
N ARG A 217 -12.34 21.83 -9.77
CA ARG A 217 -13.53 21.97 -10.63
C ARG A 217 -13.27 22.50 -12.05
N MET A 218 -11.98 22.62 -12.45
CA MET A 218 -11.56 23.03 -13.80
C MET A 218 -11.20 21.84 -14.70
N GLY A 219 -11.43 20.59 -14.24
CA GLY A 219 -11.20 19.39 -15.02
C GLY A 219 -9.82 18.77 -14.87
N TYR A 220 -8.87 19.37 -14.14
CA TYR A 220 -7.50 18.86 -14.01
C TYR A 220 -7.43 17.46 -13.39
N GLY A 221 -8.18 17.18 -12.32
CA GLY A 221 -8.20 15.85 -11.72
C GLY A 221 -8.69 14.76 -12.69
N ARG A 222 -9.71 15.08 -13.52
CA ARG A 222 -10.18 14.17 -14.56
C ARG A 222 -9.11 13.89 -15.62
N LYS A 223 -8.36 14.91 -16.05
CA LYS A 223 -7.27 14.78 -17.03
C LYS A 223 -6.10 14.00 -16.47
N LEU A 224 -5.74 14.22 -15.20
CA LEU A 224 -4.70 13.45 -14.49
C LEU A 224 -5.08 11.97 -14.40
N LEU A 225 -6.31 11.67 -13.98
CA LEU A 225 -6.81 10.29 -13.94
C LEU A 225 -6.87 9.67 -15.33
N ALA A 226 -7.31 10.43 -16.35
CA ALA A 226 -7.30 9.99 -17.75
C ALA A 226 -5.88 9.57 -18.19
N LYS A 227 -4.86 10.33 -17.79
CA LYS A 227 -3.46 10.01 -18.09
C LYS A 227 -2.98 8.75 -17.38
N ALA A 228 -3.38 8.52 -16.14
CA ALA A 228 -3.12 7.28 -15.42
C ALA A 228 -3.71 6.07 -16.15
N LEU A 229 -4.97 6.17 -16.58
CA LEU A 229 -5.63 5.11 -17.34
C LEU A 229 -4.97 4.86 -18.71
N GLU A 230 -4.53 5.92 -19.41
CA GLU A 230 -3.82 5.81 -20.68
C GLU A 230 -2.52 4.99 -20.56
N VAL A 231 -1.72 5.24 -19.52
CA VAL A 231 -0.45 4.53 -19.31
C VAL A 231 -0.61 3.11 -18.82
N ASN A 232 -1.77 2.80 -18.21
CA ASN A 232 -2.11 1.45 -17.76
C ASN A 232 -2.94 0.66 -18.79
N ALA A 233 -3.31 1.26 -19.91
CA ALA A 233 -4.21 0.68 -20.90
C ALA A 233 -3.89 -0.76 -21.36
N PRO A 234 -2.61 -1.22 -21.43
CA PRO A 234 -2.32 -2.63 -21.74
C PRO A 234 -2.73 -3.62 -20.64
N ASN A 235 -2.97 -3.10 -19.42
CA ASN A 235 -3.18 -3.89 -18.21
C ASN A 235 -4.52 -3.56 -17.53
N ALA A 236 -5.35 -2.79 -18.19
CA ALA A 236 -6.68 -2.43 -17.71
C ALA A 236 -7.76 -3.35 -18.27
#